data_ec35fbd4c15a4107db91c7a12fb75ed3
#
_entry.id   ec35fbd4c15a4107db91c7a12fb75ed3
#
_cell.length_a   1.000
_cell.length_b   1.000
_cell.length_c   1.000
_cell.angle_alpha   90.00
_cell.angle_beta   90.00
_cell.angle_gamma   90.00
#
_symmetry.space_group_name_H-M   'P 1'
#
loop_
_entity.id
_entity.type
_entity.pdbx_description
1 polymer ?
#
loop_
_entity_poly.entity_id
_entity_poly.type
_entity_poly.pdbx_seq_one_letter_code
_entity_poly.pdbx_strand_id
1 'polypeptide(L)'
;MNGFTREITIDGANGILGGLLGGGILALSLAVVLAALACAFFWYIIRAVGYWKAFQKAGEAGWKAVIPFYNTYTRYKLTWDTKMFWISLALMAAECILPETEGSLLSFVRLAVFIGLVVVAAKAARKTSLAFGHGTGFAVGLFFLEPVFALILGLDRSRYEGMPQ
;
A
#
# COMPACT_ATOMS: atom_id res chain seq x y z
N MET A 1 -23.37 -14.66 -58.05
CA MET A 1 -23.27 -15.55 -56.84
C MET A 1 -21.95 -15.41 -56.09
N ASN A 2 -20.88 -14.81 -56.64
CA ASN A 2 -19.55 -14.79 -56.02
C ASN A 2 -19.30 -13.64 -55.02
N GLY A 3 -20.14 -12.59 -55.01
CA GLY A 3 -19.99 -11.48 -54.04
C GLY A 3 -20.52 -11.80 -52.64
N PHE A 4 -21.70 -12.41 -52.56
CA PHE A 4 -22.39 -12.74 -51.31
C PHE A 4 -21.63 -13.74 -50.47
N THR A 5 -21.02 -14.77 -51.10
CA THR A 5 -20.19 -15.76 -50.37
C THR A 5 -18.88 -15.17 -49.83
N ARG A 6 -18.32 -14.16 -50.51
CA ARG A 6 -17.09 -13.48 -50.04
C ARG A 6 -17.36 -12.58 -48.85
N GLU A 7 -18.47 -11.84 -48.81
CA GLU A 7 -18.83 -10.98 -47.68
C GLU A 7 -19.09 -11.81 -46.40
N ILE A 8 -19.85 -12.93 -46.52
CA ILE A 8 -20.09 -13.83 -45.40
C ILE A 8 -18.79 -14.42 -44.81
N THR A 9 -17.82 -14.73 -45.69
CA THR A 9 -16.52 -15.30 -45.26
C THR A 9 -15.65 -14.26 -44.56
N ILE A 10 -15.66 -13.00 -45.02
CA ILE A 10 -14.89 -11.90 -44.41
C ILE A 10 -15.48 -11.51 -43.06
N ASP A 11 -16.81 -11.42 -42.95
CA ASP A 11 -17.48 -11.14 -41.68
C ASP A 11 -17.27 -12.25 -40.65
N GLY A 12 -17.33 -13.50 -41.08
CA GLY A 12 -17.01 -14.64 -40.21
C GLY A 12 -15.57 -14.63 -39.75
N ALA A 13 -14.62 -14.36 -40.60
CA ALA A 13 -13.20 -14.27 -40.27
C ALA A 13 -12.92 -13.08 -39.30
N ASN A 14 -13.53 -11.91 -39.56
CA ASN A 14 -13.41 -10.76 -38.67
C ASN A 14 -14.03 -11.00 -37.30
N GLY A 15 -15.17 -11.72 -37.23
CA GLY A 15 -15.81 -12.11 -35.99
C GLY A 15 -14.95 -13.08 -35.17
N ILE A 16 -14.34 -14.06 -35.82
CA ILE A 16 -13.42 -15.02 -35.16
C ILE A 16 -12.16 -14.29 -34.67
N LEU A 17 -11.57 -13.44 -35.50
CA LEU A 17 -10.38 -12.68 -35.17
C LEU A 17 -10.65 -11.72 -34.01
N GLY A 18 -11.78 -11.00 -34.03
CA GLY A 18 -12.23 -10.14 -32.96
C GLY A 18 -12.45 -10.91 -31.64
N GLY A 19 -13.04 -12.08 -31.71
CA GLY A 19 -13.22 -12.97 -30.55
C GLY A 19 -11.88 -13.47 -29.97
N LEU A 20 -10.96 -13.88 -30.82
CA LEU A 20 -9.62 -14.33 -30.40
C LEU A 20 -8.80 -13.18 -29.80
N LEU A 21 -8.81 -11.99 -30.42
CA LEU A 21 -8.10 -10.82 -29.91
C LEU A 21 -8.74 -10.33 -28.61
N GLY A 22 -10.07 -10.23 -28.54
CA GLY A 22 -10.79 -9.84 -27.33
C GLY A 22 -10.58 -10.82 -26.18
N GLY A 23 -10.67 -12.11 -26.45
CA GLY A 23 -10.38 -13.16 -25.47
C GLY A 23 -8.93 -13.14 -24.99
N GLY A 24 -7.99 -12.93 -25.89
CA GLY A 24 -6.56 -12.78 -25.55
C GLY A 24 -6.28 -11.56 -24.66
N ILE A 25 -6.87 -10.40 -24.97
CA ILE A 25 -6.73 -9.19 -24.16
C ILE A 25 -7.35 -9.39 -22.76
N LEU A 26 -8.53 -10.01 -22.65
CA LEU A 26 -9.17 -10.31 -21.37
C LEU A 26 -8.35 -11.31 -20.54
N ALA A 27 -7.81 -12.35 -21.16
CA ALA A 27 -6.95 -13.31 -20.46
C ALA A 27 -5.66 -12.65 -19.96
N LEU A 28 -5.05 -11.78 -20.77
CA LEU A 28 -3.84 -11.06 -20.40
C LEU A 28 -4.11 -10.07 -19.25
N SER A 29 -5.22 -9.32 -19.32
CA SER A 29 -5.60 -8.38 -18.25
C SER A 29 -5.88 -9.11 -16.94
N LEU A 30 -6.56 -10.24 -16.98
CA LEU A 30 -6.79 -11.08 -15.81
C LEU A 30 -5.48 -11.61 -15.22
N ALA A 31 -4.56 -12.09 -16.08
CA ALA A 31 -3.25 -12.56 -15.63
C ALA A 31 -2.44 -11.44 -14.95
N VAL A 32 -2.45 -10.23 -15.50
CA VAL A 32 -1.78 -9.06 -14.89
C VAL A 32 -2.40 -8.72 -13.54
N VAL A 33 -3.73 -8.70 -13.42
CA VAL A 33 -4.43 -8.45 -12.15
C VAL A 33 -4.08 -9.51 -11.11
N LEU A 34 -4.11 -10.79 -11.48
CA LEU A 34 -3.76 -11.89 -10.57
C LEU A 34 -2.29 -11.82 -10.13
N ALA A 35 -1.37 -11.49 -11.03
CA ALA A 35 0.03 -11.28 -10.69
C ALA A 35 0.21 -10.09 -9.74
N ALA A 36 -0.48 -8.97 -9.98
CA ALA A 36 -0.45 -7.80 -9.10
C ALA A 36 -0.99 -8.12 -7.70
N LEU A 37 -2.09 -8.86 -7.61
CA LEU A 37 -2.65 -9.31 -6.32
C LEU A 37 -1.68 -10.25 -5.58
N ALA A 38 -1.05 -11.19 -6.29
CA ALA A 38 -0.05 -12.07 -5.70
C ALA A 38 1.16 -11.28 -5.17
N CYS A 39 1.67 -10.30 -5.93
CA CYS A 39 2.75 -9.42 -5.48
C CYS A 39 2.34 -8.59 -4.26
N ALA A 40 1.14 -8.01 -4.26
CA ALA A 40 0.62 -7.23 -3.13
C ALA A 40 0.46 -8.10 -1.88
N PHE A 41 -0.01 -9.33 -2.02
CA PHE A 41 -0.13 -10.29 -0.93
C PHE A 41 1.24 -10.68 -0.35
N PHE A 42 2.22 -10.94 -1.22
CA PHE A 42 3.58 -11.26 -0.78
C PHE A 42 4.23 -10.08 -0.04
N TRP A 43 4.04 -8.87 -0.57
CA TRP A 43 4.48 -7.62 0.05
C TRP A 43 3.87 -7.41 1.44
N TYR A 44 2.59 -7.73 1.55
CA TYR A 44 1.87 -7.66 2.82
C TYR A 44 2.39 -8.67 3.85
N ILE A 45 2.69 -9.92 3.44
CA ILE A 45 3.25 -10.95 4.33
C ILE A 45 4.61 -10.50 4.88
N ILE A 46 5.50 -10.01 4.03
CA ILE A 46 6.83 -9.53 4.44
C ILE A 46 6.69 -8.44 5.50
N ARG A 47 5.80 -7.48 5.26
CA ARG A 47 5.49 -6.41 6.21
C ARG A 47 4.94 -6.94 7.53
N ALA A 48 3.97 -7.87 7.49
CA ALA A 48 3.36 -8.45 8.66
C ALA A 48 4.36 -9.23 9.51
N VAL A 49 5.24 -10.03 8.91
CA VAL A 49 6.31 -10.77 9.60
C VAL A 49 7.29 -9.81 10.26
N GLY A 50 7.71 -8.76 9.57
CA GLY A 50 8.60 -7.74 10.11
C GLY A 50 8.03 -7.07 11.37
N TYR A 51 6.82 -6.56 11.27
CA TYR A 51 6.15 -5.93 12.41
C TYR A 51 5.74 -6.92 13.51
N TRP A 52 5.46 -8.18 13.19
CA TRP A 52 5.24 -9.21 14.20
C TRP A 52 6.41 -9.30 15.17
N LYS A 53 7.63 -9.42 14.63
CA LYS A 53 8.86 -9.46 15.44
C LYS A 53 9.13 -8.13 16.15
N ALA A 54 8.94 -7.00 15.46
CA ALA A 54 9.12 -5.69 16.05
C ALA A 54 8.18 -5.45 17.26
N PHE A 55 6.90 -5.86 17.15
CA PHE A 55 5.95 -5.76 18.27
C PHE A 55 6.33 -6.66 19.42
N GLN A 56 6.82 -7.87 19.17
CA GLN A 56 7.35 -8.74 20.23
C GLN A 56 8.54 -8.10 20.96
N LYS A 57 9.43 -7.40 20.27
CA LYS A 57 10.52 -6.63 20.89
C LYS A 57 10.02 -5.51 21.81
N ALA A 58 8.88 -4.91 21.45
CA ALA A 58 8.23 -3.86 22.24
C ALA A 58 7.29 -4.38 23.34
N GLY A 59 7.23 -5.72 23.57
CA GLY A 59 6.36 -6.34 24.57
C GLY A 59 4.88 -6.43 24.16
N GLU A 60 4.57 -6.18 22.88
CA GLU A 60 3.20 -6.30 22.35
C GLU A 60 2.99 -7.64 21.63
N ALA A 61 1.73 -8.10 21.58
CA ALA A 61 1.40 -9.35 20.91
C ALA A 61 1.61 -9.26 19.39
N GLY A 62 2.44 -10.15 18.81
CA GLY A 62 2.84 -10.13 17.41
C GLY A 62 1.67 -10.25 16.42
N TRP A 63 0.58 -10.98 16.77
CA TRP A 63 -0.59 -11.14 15.89
C TRP A 63 -1.24 -9.82 15.48
N LYS A 64 -1.05 -8.75 16.29
CA LYS A 64 -1.52 -7.39 15.98
C LYS A 64 -0.93 -6.84 14.68
N ALA A 65 0.21 -7.36 14.24
CA ALA A 65 0.84 -7.00 12.97
C ALA A 65 0.10 -7.53 11.75
N VAL A 66 -0.67 -8.62 11.91
CA VAL A 66 -1.39 -9.27 10.81
C VAL A 66 -2.66 -8.51 10.41
N ILE A 67 -3.28 -7.78 11.32
CA ILE A 67 -4.51 -7.02 11.03
C ILE A 67 -4.12 -5.60 10.56
N PRO A 68 -4.46 -5.19 9.30
CA PRO A 68 -3.92 -3.96 8.70
C PRO A 68 -4.10 -2.70 9.55
N PHE A 69 -5.33 -2.42 9.97
CA PHE A 69 -5.64 -1.24 10.79
C PHE A 69 -5.04 -1.35 12.21
N TYR A 70 -5.08 -2.56 12.78
CA TYR A 70 -4.55 -2.79 14.12
C TYR A 70 -3.01 -2.72 14.16
N ASN A 71 -2.35 -3.14 13.09
CA ASN A 71 -0.91 -2.96 12.90
C ASN A 71 -0.55 -1.47 12.96
N THR A 72 -1.21 -0.65 12.16
CA THR A 72 -0.96 0.80 12.10
C THR A 72 -1.26 1.45 13.46
N TYR A 73 -2.38 1.12 14.09
CA TYR A 73 -2.73 1.59 15.43
C TYR A 73 -1.67 1.25 16.47
N THR A 74 -1.24 -0.02 16.52
CA THR A 74 -0.23 -0.50 17.48
C THR A 74 1.11 0.18 17.24
N ARG A 75 1.51 0.35 15.98
CA ARG A 75 2.73 1.07 15.62
C ARG A 75 2.70 2.52 16.12
N TYR A 76 1.62 3.26 15.88
CA TYR A 76 1.49 4.62 16.37
C TYR A 76 1.48 4.69 17.90
N LYS A 77 0.77 3.78 18.57
CA LYS A 77 0.77 3.66 20.03
C LYS A 77 2.18 3.46 20.60
N LEU A 78 3.01 2.66 19.96
CA LEU A 78 4.37 2.34 20.42
C LEU A 78 5.38 3.44 20.10
N THR A 79 5.24 4.13 18.97
CA THR A 79 6.32 4.96 18.43
C THR A 79 6.01 6.46 18.41
N TRP A 80 4.75 6.84 18.56
CA TRP A 80 4.36 8.24 18.48
C TRP A 80 3.21 8.60 19.44
N ASP A 81 1.96 8.69 18.96
CA ASP A 81 0.74 8.98 19.72
C ASP A 81 -0.45 8.35 19.02
N THR A 82 -1.34 7.76 19.80
CA THR A 82 -2.60 7.18 19.30
C THR A 82 -3.48 8.20 18.58
N LYS A 83 -3.41 9.49 18.95
CA LYS A 83 -4.14 10.56 18.27
C LYS A 83 -3.74 10.68 16.80
N MET A 84 -2.47 10.47 16.47
CA MET A 84 -1.97 10.53 15.11
C MET A 84 -2.52 9.43 14.22
N PHE A 85 -2.85 8.26 14.80
CA PHE A 85 -3.58 7.22 14.07
C PHE A 85 -4.95 7.73 13.60
N TRP A 86 -5.73 8.35 14.48
CA TRP A 86 -7.05 8.88 14.13
C TRP A 86 -6.96 10.02 13.12
N ILE A 87 -5.95 10.88 13.23
CA ILE A 87 -5.69 11.95 12.26
C ILE A 87 -5.35 11.35 10.89
N SER A 88 -4.48 10.34 10.82
CA SER A 88 -4.14 9.69 9.56
C SER A 88 -5.34 8.97 8.94
N LEU A 89 -6.19 8.36 9.75
CA LEU A 89 -7.42 7.71 9.30
C LEU A 89 -8.43 8.73 8.76
N ALA A 90 -8.59 9.87 9.44
CA ALA A 90 -9.47 10.95 8.98
C ALA A 90 -8.99 11.57 7.66
N LEU A 91 -7.67 11.80 7.51
CA LEU A 91 -7.10 12.28 6.26
C LEU A 91 -7.29 11.26 5.12
N MET A 92 -7.12 9.98 5.40
CA MET A 92 -7.34 8.93 4.41
C MET A 92 -8.82 8.82 3.99
N ALA A 93 -9.74 8.96 4.94
CA ALA A 93 -11.18 9.01 4.65
C ALA A 93 -11.54 10.26 3.83
N ALA A 94 -10.95 11.41 4.14
CA ALA A 94 -11.14 12.64 3.38
C ALA A 94 -10.68 12.47 1.93
N GLU A 95 -9.51 11.84 1.69
CA GLU A 95 -9.00 11.56 0.34
C GLU A 95 -9.95 10.66 -0.46
N CYS A 96 -10.59 9.68 0.19
CA CYS A 96 -11.56 8.79 -0.46
C CYS A 96 -12.90 9.46 -0.78
N ILE A 97 -13.31 10.48 0.01
CA ILE A 97 -14.62 11.14 -0.13
C ILE A 97 -14.53 12.34 -1.11
N LEU A 98 -13.38 13.00 -1.19
CA LEU A 98 -13.20 14.16 -2.05
C LEU A 98 -13.27 13.76 -3.54
N PRO A 99 -14.17 14.39 -4.35
CA PRO A 99 -14.31 14.06 -5.76
C PRO A 99 -13.09 14.49 -6.58
N GLU A 100 -12.82 13.75 -7.66
CA GLU A 100 -11.80 14.10 -8.66
C GLU A 100 -12.37 15.16 -9.62
N THR A 101 -12.24 16.43 -9.26
CA THR A 101 -12.68 17.55 -10.12
C THR A 101 -11.48 18.39 -10.53
N GLU A 102 -11.22 18.48 -11.83
CA GLU A 102 -10.12 19.29 -12.35
C GLU A 102 -10.44 20.80 -12.22
N GLY A 103 -9.41 21.58 -11.83
CA GLY A 103 -9.46 23.06 -11.83
C GLY A 103 -10.34 23.69 -10.77
N SER A 104 -10.82 22.97 -9.77
CA SER A 104 -11.67 23.49 -8.69
C SER A 104 -10.87 23.73 -7.40
N LEU A 105 -11.44 24.51 -6.48
CA LEU A 105 -10.90 24.68 -5.12
C LEU A 105 -10.71 23.32 -4.41
N LEU A 106 -11.55 22.33 -4.73
CA LEU A 106 -11.48 20.98 -4.17
C LEU A 106 -10.18 20.24 -4.56
N SER A 107 -9.61 20.49 -5.74
CA SER A 107 -8.32 19.87 -6.12
C SER A 107 -7.17 20.41 -5.26
N PHE A 108 -7.19 21.67 -4.87
CA PHE A 108 -6.20 22.21 -3.92
C PHE A 108 -6.36 21.62 -2.52
N VAL A 109 -7.61 21.45 -2.05
CA VAL A 109 -7.90 20.79 -0.76
C VAL A 109 -7.40 19.35 -0.78
N ARG A 110 -7.67 18.59 -1.85
CA ARG A 110 -7.20 17.22 -2.03
C ARG A 110 -5.67 17.15 -2.02
N LEU A 111 -5.00 18.04 -2.75
CA LEU A 111 -3.54 18.14 -2.74
C LEU A 111 -3.00 18.40 -1.32
N ALA A 112 -3.64 19.29 -0.57
CA ALA A 112 -3.25 19.58 0.81
C ALA A 112 -3.43 18.38 1.74
N VAL A 113 -4.53 17.60 1.59
CA VAL A 113 -4.79 16.36 2.33
C VAL A 113 -3.72 15.33 1.99
N PHE A 114 -3.41 15.14 0.70
CA PHE A 114 -2.36 14.22 0.25
C PHE A 114 -0.98 14.59 0.84
N ILE A 115 -0.60 15.88 0.79
CA ILE A 115 0.64 16.36 1.41
C ILE A 115 0.63 16.06 2.91
N GLY A 116 -0.50 16.29 3.58
CA GLY A 116 -0.68 15.97 5.00
C GLY A 116 -0.42 14.49 5.29
N LEU A 117 -0.97 13.58 4.48
CA LEU A 117 -0.73 12.14 4.59
C LEU A 117 0.75 11.77 4.41
N VAL A 118 1.42 12.36 3.42
CA VAL A 118 2.86 12.14 3.18
C VAL A 118 3.69 12.60 4.38
N VAL A 119 3.39 13.76 4.94
CA VAL A 119 4.07 14.30 6.12
C VAL A 119 3.86 13.40 7.34
N VAL A 120 2.63 12.94 7.58
CA VAL A 120 2.31 12.02 8.67
C VAL A 120 3.05 10.70 8.49
N ALA A 121 3.07 10.13 7.28
CA ALA A 121 3.78 8.89 6.97
C ALA A 121 5.31 9.02 7.19
N ALA A 122 5.91 10.13 6.74
CA ALA A 122 7.33 10.40 6.94
C ALA A 122 7.70 10.55 8.42
N LYS A 123 6.88 11.27 9.19
CA LYS A 123 7.05 11.40 10.65
C LYS A 123 6.86 10.05 11.36
N ALA A 124 5.88 9.24 10.96
CA ALA A 124 5.66 7.92 11.52
C ALA A 124 6.86 6.99 11.25
N ALA A 125 7.40 6.99 10.04
CA ALA A 125 8.61 6.25 9.69
C ALA A 125 9.81 6.68 10.55
N ARG A 126 10.00 8.00 10.73
CA ARG A 126 11.07 8.54 11.57
C ARG A 126 10.90 8.14 13.04
N LYS A 127 9.71 8.31 13.60
CA LYS A 127 9.41 7.92 14.99
C LYS A 127 9.58 6.42 15.21
N THR A 128 9.16 5.59 14.24
CA THR A 128 9.38 4.13 14.29
C THR A 128 10.87 3.80 14.27
N SER A 129 11.66 4.43 13.40
CA SER A 129 13.11 4.25 13.34
C SER A 129 13.79 4.58 14.68
N LEU A 130 13.48 5.75 15.23
CA LEU A 130 14.04 6.23 16.50
C LEU A 130 13.62 5.36 17.69
N ALA A 131 12.38 4.86 17.73
CA ALA A 131 11.88 4.01 18.81
C ALA A 131 12.65 2.68 18.94
N PHE A 132 13.37 2.28 17.89
CA PHE A 132 14.22 1.08 17.88
C PHE A 132 15.72 1.41 17.78
N GLY A 133 16.12 2.63 18.13
CA GLY A 133 17.52 3.05 18.15
C GLY A 133 18.17 3.23 16.78
N HIS A 134 17.38 3.34 15.71
CA HIS A 134 17.89 3.57 14.36
C HIS A 134 17.88 5.07 13.99
N GLY A 135 18.80 5.45 13.07
CA GLY A 135 18.93 6.82 12.60
C GLY A 135 17.98 7.20 11.46
N THR A 136 18.15 8.44 10.97
CA THR A 136 17.32 9.01 9.90
C THR A 136 17.44 8.25 8.56
N GLY A 137 18.59 7.65 8.24
CA GLY A 137 18.75 6.84 7.04
C GLY A 137 17.82 5.63 7.02
N PHE A 138 17.66 4.95 8.17
CA PHE A 138 16.72 3.85 8.31
C PHE A 138 15.26 4.34 8.20
N ALA A 139 14.95 5.53 8.71
CA ALA A 139 13.65 6.14 8.57
C ALA A 139 13.26 6.40 7.11
N VAL A 140 14.21 6.85 6.28
CA VAL A 140 14.00 7.02 4.84
C VAL A 140 13.70 5.68 4.18
N GLY A 141 14.45 4.63 4.53
CA GLY A 141 14.18 3.28 4.07
C GLY A 141 12.80 2.77 4.48
N LEU A 142 12.39 3.00 5.73
CA LEU A 142 11.03 2.68 6.22
C LEU A 142 9.94 3.47 5.48
N PHE A 143 10.22 4.67 5.01
CA PHE A 143 9.24 5.46 4.27
C PHE A 143 9.03 4.93 2.85
N PHE A 144 10.11 4.60 2.11
CA PHE A 144 10.02 4.15 0.72
C PHE A 144 9.84 2.64 0.55
N LEU A 145 10.47 1.85 1.42
CA LEU A 145 10.52 0.39 1.35
C LEU A 145 10.05 -0.23 2.67
N GLU A 146 8.90 0.24 3.17
CA GLU A 146 8.37 -0.15 4.49
C GLU A 146 8.44 -1.66 4.78
N PRO A 147 8.01 -2.59 3.91
CA PRO A 147 8.06 -4.02 4.22
C PRO A 147 9.46 -4.57 4.40
N VAL A 148 10.41 -4.12 3.58
CA VAL A 148 11.81 -4.58 3.67
C VAL A 148 12.45 -4.08 4.96
N PHE A 149 12.30 -2.79 5.25
CA PHE A 149 12.87 -2.21 6.47
C PHE A 149 12.13 -2.64 7.73
N ALA A 150 10.82 -2.94 7.66
CA ALA A 150 10.08 -3.57 8.74
C ALA A 150 10.61 -4.99 9.03
N LEU A 151 10.94 -5.77 7.98
CA LEU A 151 11.53 -7.08 8.12
C LEU A 151 12.93 -7.00 8.76
N ILE A 152 13.77 -6.07 8.30
CA ILE A 152 15.09 -5.82 8.90
C ILE A 152 14.91 -5.45 10.38
N LEU A 153 14.01 -4.51 10.70
CA LEU A 153 13.69 -4.09 12.06
C LEU A 153 13.25 -5.26 12.95
N GLY A 154 12.46 -6.18 12.39
CA GLY A 154 12.03 -7.37 13.11
C GLY A 154 13.14 -8.37 13.40
N LEU A 155 14.07 -8.55 12.46
CA LEU A 155 15.10 -9.59 12.50
C LEU A 155 16.44 -9.13 13.07
N ASP A 156 16.72 -7.83 13.05
CA ASP A 156 17.96 -7.28 13.59
C ASP A 156 18.05 -7.43 15.14
N ARG A 157 19.17 -7.01 15.71
CA ARG A 157 19.40 -7.03 17.16
C ARG A 157 18.95 -5.76 17.87
N SER A 158 18.25 -4.86 17.18
CA SER A 158 17.72 -3.63 17.79
C SER A 158 16.78 -3.93 18.95
N ARG A 159 16.77 -3.05 19.92
CA ARG A 159 15.85 -3.10 21.07
C ARG A 159 14.87 -1.95 20.95
N TYR A 160 13.67 -2.18 21.45
CA TYR A 160 12.71 -1.10 21.62
C TYR A 160 13.16 -0.18 22.76
N GLU A 161 13.45 1.06 22.47
CA GLU A 161 13.93 2.08 23.41
C GLU A 161 12.79 2.91 24.00
N GLY A 162 11.58 2.71 23.52
CA GLY A 162 10.42 3.47 23.95
C GLY A 162 10.00 4.56 22.95
N MET A 163 9.02 5.36 23.37
CA MET A 163 8.47 6.42 22.54
C MET A 163 9.48 7.59 22.46
N PRO A 164 9.97 7.94 21.27
CA PRO A 164 10.91 9.04 21.12
C PRO A 164 10.20 10.39 21.38
N GLN A 165 10.82 11.22 22.16
CA GLN A 165 10.34 12.58 22.46
C GLN A 165 10.36 13.51 21.25
#